data_a7c19f1c165df8cdbe9b393180989bcb
#
_entry.id   a7c19f1c165df8cdbe9b393180989bcb
#
_cell.length_a   1.000
_cell.length_b   1.000
_cell.length_c   1.000
_cell.angle_alpha   90.00
_cell.angle_beta   90.00
_cell.angle_gamma   90.00
#
_symmetry.space_group_name_H-M   'P 1'
#
loop_
_entity.id
_entity.type
_entity.pdbx_description
1 polymer ?
#
loop_
_entity_poly.entity_id
_entity_poly.type
_entity_poly.pdbx_seq_one_letter_code
_entity_poly.pdbx_strand_id
1 'polypeptide(L)'
;MKEHSIPKATVKRLPLYYRYLRILNNAGKTKVSSTELSEAIQVDSATIRRDFSYFGELGKRGYGYDVEDLMHFFGKILNDDQLTNVALVGVGNLGSALLKFKFHQSNSIRVSCAFDVKEDIVGRIVDGIPVYPLDNMVEQIKLLAILVPTLYLKIFILKLLVKQESV
;
A
#
# COMPACT_ATOMS: atom_id res chain seq x y z
N MET A 1 -27.43 -9.33 -15.06
CA MET A 1 -26.31 -9.87 -14.24
C MET A 1 -26.41 -9.18 -12.90
N LYS A 2 -26.58 -9.92 -11.79
CA LYS A 2 -26.56 -9.30 -10.44
C LYS A 2 -25.12 -8.88 -10.15
N GLU A 3 -24.85 -7.59 -10.00
CA GLU A 3 -23.61 -7.10 -9.43
C GLU A 3 -23.50 -7.65 -8.01
N HIS A 4 -22.74 -8.72 -7.83
CA HIS A 4 -22.40 -9.19 -6.50
C HIS A 4 -21.32 -8.24 -5.98
N SER A 5 -21.72 -7.29 -5.15
CA SER A 5 -20.76 -6.42 -4.49
C SER A 5 -19.81 -7.28 -3.67
N ILE A 6 -18.51 -7.10 -3.89
CA ILE A 6 -17.47 -7.84 -3.16
C ILE A 6 -17.56 -7.48 -1.67
N PRO A 7 -17.65 -8.46 -0.77
CA PRO A 7 -17.75 -8.18 0.67
C PRO A 7 -16.54 -7.38 1.18
N LYS A 8 -16.77 -6.41 2.06
CA LYS A 8 -15.69 -5.61 2.68
C LYS A 8 -14.60 -6.45 3.36
N ALA A 9 -14.99 -7.59 3.93
CA ALA A 9 -14.05 -8.53 4.55
C ALA A 9 -13.11 -9.17 3.51
N THR A 10 -13.61 -9.52 2.33
CA THR A 10 -12.81 -10.03 1.20
C THR A 10 -11.82 -8.96 0.72
N VAL A 11 -12.29 -7.73 0.52
CA VAL A 11 -11.43 -6.61 0.10
C VAL A 11 -10.28 -6.38 1.09
N LYS A 12 -10.55 -6.46 2.40
CA LYS A 12 -9.51 -6.31 3.45
C LYS A 12 -8.44 -7.43 3.41
N ARG A 13 -8.76 -8.61 2.87
CA ARG A 13 -7.81 -9.72 2.77
C ARG A 13 -6.99 -9.72 1.48
N LEU A 14 -7.41 -8.99 0.44
CA LEU A 14 -6.67 -8.94 -0.82
C LEU A 14 -5.19 -8.57 -0.69
N PRO A 15 -4.80 -7.54 0.11
CA PRO A 15 -3.38 -7.21 0.29
C PRO A 15 -2.58 -8.36 0.91
N LEU A 16 -3.20 -9.16 1.80
CA LEU A 16 -2.56 -10.32 2.41
C LEU A 16 -2.31 -11.42 1.38
N TYR A 17 -3.33 -11.72 0.55
CA TYR A 17 -3.20 -12.68 -0.56
C TYR A 17 -2.10 -12.25 -1.53
N TYR A 18 -2.15 -11.01 -1.99
CA TYR A 18 -1.19 -10.46 -2.94
C TYR A 18 0.25 -10.50 -2.42
N ARG A 19 0.48 -10.10 -1.16
CA ARG A 19 1.80 -10.16 -0.53
C ARG A 19 2.38 -11.57 -0.53
N TYR A 20 1.57 -12.58 -0.21
CA TYR A 20 2.04 -13.96 -0.19
C TYR A 20 2.29 -14.50 -1.60
N LEU A 21 1.43 -14.19 -2.56
CA LEU A 21 1.64 -14.54 -3.96
C LEU A 21 2.96 -13.95 -4.51
N ARG A 22 3.32 -12.72 -4.13
CA ARG A 22 4.63 -12.14 -4.48
C ARG A 22 5.80 -12.95 -3.92
N ILE A 23 5.68 -13.45 -2.69
CA ILE A 23 6.72 -14.31 -2.10
C ILE A 23 6.86 -15.60 -2.90
N LEU A 24 5.74 -16.24 -3.26
CA LEU A 24 5.74 -17.46 -4.06
C LEU A 24 6.33 -17.22 -5.46
N ASN A 25 5.93 -16.14 -6.12
CA ASN A 25 6.44 -15.77 -7.43
C ASN A 25 7.95 -15.53 -7.42
N ASN A 26 8.45 -14.80 -6.42
CA ASN A 26 9.89 -14.56 -6.25
C ASN A 26 10.67 -15.87 -5.96
N ALA A 27 10.01 -16.85 -5.36
CA ALA A 27 10.57 -18.20 -5.16
C ALA A 27 10.45 -19.11 -6.40
N GLY A 28 9.94 -18.60 -7.52
CA GLY A 28 9.75 -19.35 -8.77
C GLY A 28 8.58 -20.33 -8.73
N LYS A 29 7.68 -20.22 -7.78
CA LYS A 29 6.53 -21.11 -7.67
C LYS A 29 5.42 -20.68 -8.63
N THR A 30 5.00 -21.59 -9.51
CA THR A 30 4.01 -21.30 -10.55
C THR A 30 2.57 -21.58 -10.14
N LYS A 31 2.37 -22.51 -9.16
CA LYS A 31 1.01 -22.90 -8.71
C LYS A 31 0.90 -22.96 -7.22
N VAL A 32 -0.30 -22.65 -6.71
CA VAL A 32 -0.63 -22.68 -5.29
C VAL A 32 -2.05 -23.20 -5.07
N SER A 33 -2.27 -24.00 -4.03
CA SER A 33 -3.58 -24.46 -3.59
C SER A 33 -4.18 -23.53 -2.52
N SER A 34 -5.52 -23.58 -2.34
CA SER A 34 -6.16 -22.87 -1.21
C SER A 34 -5.71 -23.41 0.16
N THR A 35 -5.33 -24.67 0.25
CA THR A 35 -4.81 -25.27 1.48
C THR A 35 -3.45 -24.69 1.82
N GLU A 36 -2.55 -24.65 0.86
CA GLU A 36 -1.22 -24.07 1.04
C GLU A 36 -1.27 -22.56 1.38
N LEU A 37 -2.14 -21.81 0.71
CA LEU A 37 -2.40 -20.42 1.09
C LEU A 37 -2.91 -20.33 2.53
N SER A 38 -3.86 -21.20 2.92
CA SER A 38 -4.43 -21.26 4.27
C SER A 38 -3.37 -21.44 5.36
N GLU A 39 -2.47 -22.37 5.15
CA GLU A 39 -1.37 -22.66 6.09
C GLU A 39 -0.43 -21.48 6.25
N ALA A 40 -0.12 -20.80 5.15
CA ALA A 40 0.83 -19.70 5.14
C ALA A 40 0.28 -18.39 5.73
N ILE A 41 -1.00 -18.07 5.45
CA ILE A 41 -1.57 -16.79 5.82
C ILE A 41 -2.61 -16.87 6.94
N GLN A 42 -2.83 -18.06 7.51
CA GLN A 42 -3.75 -18.33 8.63
C GLN A 42 -5.20 -17.87 8.33
N VAL A 43 -5.64 -18.06 7.08
CA VAL A 43 -7.02 -17.85 6.63
C VAL A 43 -7.57 -19.20 6.17
N ASP A 44 -8.75 -19.59 6.66
CA ASP A 44 -9.36 -20.87 6.31
C ASP A 44 -9.49 -21.07 4.80
N SER A 45 -9.17 -22.28 4.31
CA SER A 45 -9.14 -22.60 2.88
C SER A 45 -10.50 -22.48 2.20
N ALA A 46 -11.61 -22.69 2.91
CA ALA A 46 -12.96 -22.48 2.39
C ALA A 46 -13.24 -20.98 2.23
N THR A 47 -12.75 -20.16 3.17
CA THR A 47 -12.83 -18.70 3.07
C THR A 47 -12.04 -18.19 1.87
N ILE A 48 -10.83 -18.68 1.63
CA ILE A 48 -10.00 -18.31 0.46
C ILE A 48 -10.74 -18.66 -0.83
N ARG A 49 -11.31 -19.87 -0.94
CA ARG A 49 -12.08 -20.28 -2.13
C ARG A 49 -13.31 -19.40 -2.34
N ARG A 50 -14.02 -19.03 -1.27
CA ARG A 50 -15.16 -18.11 -1.33
C ARG A 50 -14.71 -16.71 -1.76
N ASP A 51 -13.63 -16.19 -1.18
CA ASP A 51 -13.10 -14.88 -1.57
C ASP A 51 -12.74 -14.84 -3.05
N PHE A 52 -12.05 -15.85 -3.54
CA PHE A 52 -11.63 -15.92 -4.94
C PHE A 52 -12.84 -16.07 -5.89
N SER A 53 -13.89 -16.76 -5.47
CA SER A 53 -15.10 -16.92 -6.29
C SER A 53 -15.85 -15.62 -6.58
N TYR A 54 -15.66 -14.55 -5.79
CA TYR A 54 -16.23 -13.24 -6.10
C TYR A 54 -15.58 -12.58 -7.32
N PHE A 55 -14.41 -13.03 -7.72
CA PHE A 55 -13.64 -12.48 -8.83
C PHE A 55 -13.71 -13.34 -10.10
N GLY A 56 -14.55 -14.37 -10.12
CA GLY A 56 -14.70 -15.28 -11.23
C GLY A 56 -13.93 -16.59 -11.07
N GLU A 57 -13.70 -17.29 -12.18
CA GLU A 57 -12.98 -18.57 -12.19
C GLU A 57 -11.47 -18.35 -12.26
N LEU A 58 -10.86 -18.07 -11.10
CA LEU A 58 -9.40 -17.83 -10.98
C LEU A 58 -8.56 -19.11 -10.92
N GLY A 59 -9.18 -20.28 -10.89
CA GLY A 59 -8.49 -21.56 -10.82
C GLY A 59 -9.34 -22.74 -11.27
N LYS A 60 -8.69 -23.88 -11.51
CA LYS A 60 -9.37 -25.13 -11.89
C LYS A 60 -9.37 -26.10 -10.72
N ARG A 61 -10.52 -26.77 -10.50
CA ARG A 61 -10.67 -27.80 -9.47
C ARG A 61 -9.60 -28.89 -9.63
N GLY A 62 -8.86 -29.18 -8.58
CA GLY A 62 -7.77 -30.18 -8.58
C GLY A 62 -6.41 -29.67 -9.09
N TYR A 63 -6.35 -28.50 -9.77
CA TYR A 63 -5.10 -27.95 -10.31
C TYR A 63 -4.58 -26.75 -9.50
N GLY A 64 -5.37 -26.22 -8.58
CA GLY A 64 -5.02 -25.00 -7.83
C GLY A 64 -5.12 -23.73 -8.69
N TYR A 65 -4.40 -22.72 -8.26
CA TYR A 65 -4.37 -21.39 -8.87
C TYR A 65 -2.99 -21.14 -9.47
N ASP A 66 -2.94 -20.45 -10.60
CA ASP A 66 -1.71 -19.94 -11.15
C ASP A 66 -1.25 -18.70 -10.34
N VAL A 67 0.02 -18.69 -9.92
CA VAL A 67 0.56 -17.64 -9.02
C VAL A 67 0.69 -16.32 -9.76
N GLU A 68 1.18 -16.34 -11.00
CA GLU A 68 1.40 -15.15 -11.82
C GLU A 68 0.07 -14.51 -12.20
N ASP A 69 -0.90 -15.32 -12.66
CA ASP A 69 -2.24 -14.86 -13.02
C ASP A 69 -2.96 -14.21 -11.83
N LEU A 70 -2.91 -14.85 -10.64
CA LEU A 70 -3.51 -14.29 -9.43
C LEU A 70 -2.81 -12.99 -9.01
N MET A 71 -1.47 -12.97 -9.06
CA MET A 71 -0.69 -11.80 -8.70
C MET A 71 -1.02 -10.63 -9.62
N HIS A 72 -1.05 -10.85 -10.94
CA HIS A 72 -1.43 -9.83 -11.92
C HIS A 72 -2.88 -9.33 -11.72
N PHE A 73 -3.80 -10.25 -11.47
CA PHE A 73 -5.21 -9.93 -11.23
C PHE A 73 -5.40 -9.10 -9.96
N PHE A 74 -4.83 -9.52 -8.83
CA PHE A 74 -4.95 -8.77 -7.58
C PHE A 74 -4.14 -7.49 -7.60
N GLY A 75 -3.00 -7.45 -8.28
CA GLY A 75 -2.21 -6.24 -8.49
C GLY A 75 -3.04 -5.13 -9.15
N LYS A 76 -3.78 -5.47 -10.20
CA LYS A 76 -4.70 -4.51 -10.86
C LYS A 76 -5.79 -4.00 -9.91
N ILE A 77 -6.39 -4.87 -9.09
CA ILE A 77 -7.44 -4.47 -8.14
C ILE A 77 -6.87 -3.57 -7.05
N LEU A 78 -5.66 -3.86 -6.59
CA LEU A 78 -4.96 -3.09 -5.56
C LEU A 78 -4.29 -1.82 -6.10
N ASN A 79 -4.34 -1.59 -7.42
CA ASN A 79 -3.61 -0.53 -8.12
C ASN A 79 -2.09 -0.56 -7.82
N ASP A 80 -1.51 -1.76 -7.65
CA ASP A 80 -0.08 -1.91 -7.36
C ASP A 80 0.81 -1.47 -8.53
N ASP A 81 0.26 -1.44 -9.74
CA ASP A 81 0.93 -0.93 -10.95
C ASP A 81 0.99 0.61 -11.01
N GLN A 82 0.27 1.30 -10.12
CA GLN A 82 0.22 2.77 -10.11
C GLN A 82 1.11 3.33 -9.00
N LEU A 83 2.03 4.21 -9.40
CA LEU A 83 2.84 4.98 -8.46
C LEU A 83 1.92 5.83 -7.57
N THR A 84 1.81 5.46 -6.30
CA THR A 84 1.06 6.23 -5.30
C THR A 84 1.99 7.28 -4.71
N ASN A 85 1.73 8.55 -4.99
CA ASN A 85 2.43 9.63 -4.32
C ASN A 85 1.83 9.84 -2.93
N VAL A 86 2.69 9.99 -1.94
CA VAL A 86 2.28 10.23 -0.55
C VAL A 86 2.91 11.50 -0.02
N ALA A 87 2.20 12.20 0.83
CA ALA A 87 2.71 13.28 1.64
C ALA A 87 2.96 12.77 3.06
N LEU A 88 4.15 13.02 3.61
CA LEU A 88 4.50 12.64 4.97
C LEU A 88 4.23 13.80 5.92
N VAL A 89 3.50 13.57 7.00
CA VAL A 89 3.30 14.57 8.05
C VAL A 89 4.05 14.16 9.33
N GLY A 90 4.99 14.99 9.74
CA GLY A 90 5.90 14.76 10.86
C GLY A 90 7.27 14.20 10.40
N VAL A 91 8.31 15.03 10.49
CA VAL A 91 9.69 14.71 10.09
C VAL A 91 10.60 14.57 11.32
N GLY A 92 10.05 14.11 12.44
CA GLY A 92 10.83 13.71 13.62
C GLY A 92 11.66 12.44 13.35
N ASN A 93 12.14 11.77 14.41
CA ASN A 93 13.01 10.60 14.28
C ASN A 93 12.47 9.53 13.35
N LEU A 94 11.19 9.16 13.51
CA LEU A 94 10.56 8.14 12.66
C LEU A 94 10.30 8.66 11.24
N GLY A 95 9.83 9.91 11.09
CA GLY A 95 9.60 10.52 9.77
C GLY A 95 10.89 10.62 8.98
N SER A 96 11.97 11.07 9.59
CA SER A 96 13.29 11.13 8.96
C SER A 96 13.81 9.74 8.59
N ALA A 97 13.60 8.73 9.43
CA ALA A 97 13.96 7.34 9.10
C ALA A 97 13.14 6.81 7.90
N LEU A 98 11.85 7.15 7.81
CA LEU A 98 11.00 6.80 6.68
C LEU A 98 11.43 7.51 5.39
N LEU A 99 11.83 8.77 5.44
CA LEU A 99 12.35 9.49 4.27
C LEU A 99 13.65 8.86 3.75
N LYS A 100 14.52 8.42 4.67
CA LYS A 100 15.77 7.70 4.34
C LYS A 100 15.53 6.30 3.79
N PHE A 101 14.41 5.68 4.19
CA PHE A 101 14.05 4.38 3.68
C PHE A 101 13.66 4.50 2.21
N LYS A 102 14.51 3.94 1.33
CA LYS A 102 14.27 3.97 -0.12
C LYS A 102 13.03 3.15 -0.48
N PHE A 103 11.83 3.75 -0.36
CA PHE A 103 10.58 3.16 -0.86
C PHE A 103 10.63 2.83 -2.36
N HIS A 104 11.63 3.34 -3.07
CA HIS A 104 11.86 3.09 -4.51
C HIS A 104 12.13 1.62 -4.87
N GLN A 105 12.36 0.76 -3.89
CA GLN A 105 12.49 -0.69 -4.15
C GLN A 105 11.14 -1.41 -4.25
N SER A 106 10.05 -0.82 -3.75
CA SER A 106 8.69 -1.20 -4.08
C SER A 106 8.14 -0.13 -5.01
N ASN A 107 7.98 -0.43 -6.28
CA ASN A 107 7.60 0.51 -7.36
C ASN A 107 6.25 1.23 -7.15
N SER A 108 5.60 1.08 -6.01
CA SER A 108 4.22 1.50 -5.80
C SER A 108 4.05 2.77 -4.95
N ILE A 109 5.04 3.20 -4.16
CA ILE A 109 4.89 4.35 -3.25
C ILE A 109 6.07 5.31 -3.40
N ARG A 110 5.77 6.60 -3.56
CA ARG A 110 6.75 7.68 -3.59
C ARG A 110 6.37 8.79 -2.64
N VAL A 111 7.27 9.17 -1.73
CA VAL A 111 7.10 10.38 -0.94
C VAL A 111 7.43 11.58 -1.82
N SER A 112 6.46 12.47 -2.04
CA SER A 112 6.61 13.64 -2.92
C SER A 112 6.90 14.92 -2.14
N CYS A 113 6.42 15.02 -0.91
CA CYS A 113 6.68 16.14 0.00
C CYS A 113 6.49 15.70 1.46
N ALA A 114 6.99 16.51 2.37
CA ALA A 114 6.78 16.33 3.79
C ALA A 114 6.31 17.64 4.44
N PHE A 115 5.68 17.53 5.61
CA PHE A 115 5.19 18.66 6.40
C PHE A 115 5.60 18.50 7.85
N ASP A 116 6.01 19.59 8.48
CA ASP A 116 6.30 19.64 9.92
C ASP A 116 5.90 21.00 10.51
N VAL A 117 5.84 21.07 11.84
CA VAL A 117 5.63 22.31 12.59
C VAL A 117 6.90 22.92 13.11
N LYS A 118 8.03 22.18 13.09
CA LYS A 118 9.32 22.62 13.64
C LYS A 118 10.04 23.53 12.67
N GLU A 119 10.30 24.76 13.07
CA GLU A 119 11.00 25.77 12.27
C GLU A 119 12.39 25.34 11.81
N ASP A 120 13.08 24.52 12.61
CA ASP A 120 14.43 24.03 12.30
C ASP A 120 14.47 23.01 11.16
N ILE A 121 13.31 22.42 10.79
CA ILE A 121 13.18 21.42 9.71
C ILE A 121 12.43 21.98 8.51
N VAL A 122 11.48 22.88 8.74
CA VAL A 122 10.68 23.52 7.68
C VAL A 122 11.58 24.33 6.73
N GLY A 123 11.31 24.23 5.44
CA GLY A 123 12.10 24.86 4.38
C GLY A 123 13.37 24.09 3.98
N ARG A 124 13.67 22.97 4.67
CA ARG A 124 14.81 22.12 4.29
C ARG A 124 14.41 21.03 3.31
N ILE A 125 15.42 20.44 2.68
CA ILE A 125 15.29 19.23 1.87
C ILE A 125 15.89 18.08 2.68
N VAL A 126 15.09 17.08 3.01
CA VAL A 126 15.52 15.88 3.74
C VAL A 126 15.48 14.68 2.80
N ASP A 127 16.62 14.09 2.50
CA ASP A 127 16.78 12.98 1.53
C ASP A 127 16.12 13.26 0.14
N GLY A 128 16.27 14.48 -0.34
CA GLY A 128 15.70 14.91 -1.62
C GLY A 128 14.21 15.28 -1.56
N ILE A 129 13.58 15.23 -0.40
CA ILE A 129 12.16 15.55 -0.19
C ILE A 129 12.04 16.93 0.47
N PRO A 130 11.29 17.89 -0.14
CA PRO A 130 11.06 19.20 0.47
C PRO A 130 10.13 19.09 1.68
N VAL A 131 10.45 19.82 2.74
CA VAL A 131 9.64 19.90 3.97
C VAL A 131 8.97 21.27 4.04
N TYR A 132 7.65 21.29 4.03
CA TYR A 132 6.82 22.49 4.07
C TYR A 132 6.22 22.73 5.46
N PRO A 133 5.83 23.97 5.81
CA PRO A 133 5.04 24.23 7.00
C PRO A 133 3.71 23.48 6.96
N LEU A 134 3.28 22.93 8.10
CA LEU A 134 2.03 22.17 8.19
C LEU A 134 0.83 23.04 7.78
N ASP A 135 0.85 24.34 8.09
CA ASP A 135 -0.22 25.29 7.75
C ASP A 135 -0.43 25.43 6.21
N ASN A 136 0.61 25.20 5.44
CA ASN A 136 0.56 25.28 3.97
C ASN A 136 0.15 23.95 3.32
N MET A 137 -0.20 22.93 4.10
CA MET A 137 -0.45 21.56 3.60
C MET A 137 -1.53 21.53 2.52
N VAL A 138 -2.66 22.21 2.73
CA VAL A 138 -3.79 22.19 1.78
C VAL A 138 -3.42 22.84 0.46
N GLU A 139 -2.69 23.95 0.49
CA GLU A 139 -2.25 24.69 -0.69
C GLU A 139 -1.23 23.88 -1.50
N GLN A 140 -0.20 23.34 -0.83
CA GLN A 140 0.84 22.53 -1.45
C GLN A 140 0.28 21.25 -2.08
N ILE A 141 -0.67 20.59 -1.42
CA ILE A 141 -1.33 19.40 -1.96
C ILE A 141 -2.13 19.73 -3.21
N LYS A 142 -2.86 20.84 -3.23
CA LYS A 142 -3.59 21.30 -4.43
C LYS A 142 -2.63 21.60 -5.58
N LEU A 143 -1.52 22.26 -5.32
CA LEU A 143 -0.52 22.58 -6.31
C LEU A 143 0.10 21.32 -6.92
N LEU A 144 0.47 20.35 -6.09
CA LEU A 144 0.98 19.05 -6.53
C LEU A 144 -0.04 18.27 -7.37
N ALA A 145 -1.33 18.29 -6.98
CA ALA A 145 -2.40 17.63 -7.71
C ALA A 145 -2.64 18.24 -9.11
N ILE A 146 -2.38 19.54 -9.29
CA ILE A 146 -2.48 20.22 -10.59
C ILE A 146 -1.28 19.86 -11.50
N LEU A 147 -0.08 19.76 -10.92
CA LEU A 147 1.15 19.49 -11.67
C LEU A 147 1.27 18.03 -12.13
N VAL A 148 0.58 17.11 -11.43
CA VAL A 148 0.61 15.66 -11.74
C VAL A 148 -0.81 15.11 -11.78
N PRO A 149 -1.51 15.18 -12.94
CA PRO A 149 -2.92 14.83 -13.08
C PRO A 149 -3.29 13.37 -12.74
N THR A 150 -2.31 12.47 -12.66
CA THR A 150 -2.46 11.06 -12.29
C THR A 150 -2.25 10.82 -10.79
N LEU A 151 -2.24 11.87 -9.97
CA LEU A 151 -1.88 11.79 -8.57
C LEU A 151 -3.04 11.27 -7.70
N TYR A 152 -3.06 9.98 -7.41
CA TYR A 152 -3.75 9.48 -6.22
C TYR A 152 -2.90 9.85 -5.00
N LEU A 153 -3.15 11.03 -4.42
CA LEU A 153 -2.45 11.47 -3.22
C LEU A 153 -3.08 10.80 -1.98
N LYS A 154 -2.38 9.87 -1.38
CA LYS A 154 -2.71 9.36 -0.04
C LYS A 154 -1.93 10.16 1.00
N ILE A 155 -2.63 10.78 1.94
CA ILE A 155 -2.01 11.49 3.07
C ILE A 155 -1.68 10.45 4.14
N PHE A 156 -0.41 10.26 4.42
CA PHE A 156 0.06 9.43 5.53
C PHE A 156 0.33 10.34 6.74
N ILE A 157 -0.61 10.39 7.69
CA ILE A 157 -0.42 11.15 8.94
C ILE A 157 0.25 10.22 9.94
N LEU A 158 1.54 10.44 10.17
CA LEU A 158 2.26 9.81 11.28
C LEU A 158 2.07 10.67 12.54
N LYS A 159 0.95 10.51 13.23
CA LYS A 159 0.73 11.16 14.51
C LYS A 159 1.50 10.38 15.59
N LEU A 160 2.75 10.74 15.82
CA LEU A 160 3.41 10.35 17.05
C LEU A 160 2.76 11.16 18.18
N LEU A 161 2.02 10.49 19.07
CA LEU A 161 1.67 11.01 20.39
C LEU A 161 2.98 11.13 21.17
N VAL A 162 3.64 12.27 21.06
CA VAL A 162 4.61 12.68 22.05
C VAL A 162 3.80 13.00 23.30
N LYS A 163 3.83 12.10 24.28
CA LYS A 163 3.46 12.38 25.64
C LYS A 163 4.34 13.55 26.09
N GLN A 164 3.80 14.75 26.14
CA GLN A 164 4.40 15.82 26.92
C GLN A 164 4.27 15.39 28.38
N GLU A 165 5.32 14.85 28.92
CA GLU A 165 5.50 14.83 30.35
C GLU A 165 5.76 16.28 30.77
N SER A 166 4.75 16.88 31.36
CA SER A 166 4.86 18.12 32.12
C SER A 166 5.74 17.85 33.34
N VAL A 167 6.83 18.57 33.45
CA VAL A 167 7.55 18.81 34.70
C VAL A 167 6.92 20.04 35.33
#